data_5f236d333df363bd81cd2b68fdb5622f
#
_entry.id   5f236d333df363bd81cd2b68fdb5622f
#
_cell.length_a   1.000
_cell.length_b   1.000
_cell.length_c   1.000
_cell.angle_alpha   90.00
_cell.angle_beta   90.00
_cell.angle_gamma   90.00
#
_symmetry.space_group_name_H-M   'P 1'
#
loop_
_entity.id
_entity.type
_entity.pdbx_description
1 polymer ?
#
loop_
_entity_poly.entity_id
_entity_poly.type
_entity_poly.pdbx_seq_one_letter_code
_entity_poly.pdbx_strand_id
1 'polypeptide(L)'
;DDNTKFEIYFAKLNTDKYLDKCRNILYKEKDINSNYQDLIRDITIKKTDKLIDDKIKSDKIINKYKLKVIEASNISSKFNGSVDVATIALIKQGNTVYFIEEGYEDKLRNIYSLSILKWELIKKFYKEGYTNFNLGFIPLNIKDSKYKGIYLSKIGFSPRIYEYSGNYDLVINKIIYNVLSKFKITK
;
A
#
# COMPACT_ATOMS: atom_id res chain seq x y z
N ASP A 1 -4.29 -19.09 -28.98
CA ASP A 1 -5.36 -18.84 -27.97
C ASP A 1 -5.09 -17.53 -27.26
N ASP A 2 -5.72 -16.48 -27.79
CA ASP A 2 -5.47 -15.11 -27.36
C ASP A 2 -6.42 -14.71 -26.21
N ASN A 3 -6.28 -15.36 -25.06
CA ASN A 3 -7.01 -14.99 -23.83
C ASN A 3 -6.22 -14.02 -22.95
N THR A 4 -5.30 -13.26 -23.54
CA THR A 4 -4.56 -12.22 -22.84
C THR A 4 -5.41 -10.96 -22.72
N LYS A 5 -5.74 -10.51 -21.51
CA LYS A 5 -6.51 -9.29 -21.26
C LYS A 5 -5.68 -8.30 -20.46
N PHE A 6 -5.58 -7.08 -20.99
CA PHE A 6 -4.98 -5.95 -20.29
C PHE A 6 -6.07 -5.12 -19.61
N GLU A 7 -5.89 -4.80 -18.35
CA GLU A 7 -6.85 -4.01 -17.57
C GLU A 7 -6.12 -2.99 -16.67
N ILE A 8 -6.76 -1.84 -16.45
CA ILE A 8 -6.27 -0.80 -15.55
C ILE A 8 -7.33 -0.53 -14.50
N TYR A 9 -6.91 -0.51 -13.24
CA TYR A 9 -7.76 -0.26 -12.09
C TYR A 9 -7.30 0.97 -11.32
N PHE A 10 -8.28 1.73 -10.85
CA PHE A 10 -8.07 2.95 -10.08
C PHE A 10 -8.70 2.80 -8.71
N ALA A 11 -8.01 3.28 -7.67
CA ALA A 11 -8.61 3.51 -6.37
C ALA A 11 -8.97 4.99 -6.24
N LYS A 12 -10.24 5.27 -5.97
CA LYS A 12 -10.75 6.61 -5.69
C LYS A 12 -10.96 6.81 -4.20
N LEU A 13 -10.46 7.91 -3.68
CA LEU A 13 -10.76 8.38 -2.35
C LEU A 13 -11.90 9.40 -2.41
N ASN A 14 -13.02 9.12 -1.73
CA ASN A 14 -14.00 10.15 -1.43
C ASN A 14 -13.47 10.99 -0.25
N THR A 15 -13.10 12.23 -0.52
CA THR A 15 -12.37 13.07 0.43
C THR A 15 -13.24 13.50 1.61
N ASP A 16 -14.53 13.74 1.38
CA ASP A 16 -15.46 14.18 2.41
C ASP A 16 -15.78 13.01 3.36
N LYS A 17 -16.08 11.83 2.80
CA LYS A 17 -16.28 10.62 3.62
C LYS A 17 -15.02 10.26 4.42
N TYR A 18 -13.84 10.49 3.86
CA TYR A 18 -12.58 10.27 4.58
C TYR A 18 -12.42 11.23 5.75
N LEU A 19 -12.70 12.52 5.54
CA LEU A 19 -12.69 13.53 6.59
C LEU A 19 -13.70 13.21 7.70
N ASP A 20 -14.93 12.88 7.34
CA ASP A 20 -15.98 12.52 8.30
C ASP A 20 -15.62 11.27 9.10
N LYS A 21 -15.03 10.27 8.45
CA LYS A 21 -14.53 9.08 9.15
C LYS A 21 -13.43 9.42 10.17
N CYS A 22 -12.50 10.29 9.81
CA CYS A 22 -11.44 10.73 10.72
C CYS A 22 -12.02 11.52 11.93
N ARG A 23 -12.99 12.40 11.68
CA ARG A 23 -13.71 13.16 12.73
C ARG A 23 -14.46 12.21 13.66
N ASN A 24 -15.23 11.28 13.10
CA ASN A 24 -16.02 10.33 13.89
C ASN A 24 -15.16 9.46 14.80
N ILE A 25 -13.99 9.00 14.31
CA ILE A 25 -13.05 8.25 15.15
C ILE A 25 -12.51 9.14 16.27
N LEU A 26 -12.13 10.38 15.96
CA LEU A 26 -11.63 11.32 16.96
C LEU A 26 -12.67 11.61 18.04
N TYR A 27 -13.94 11.84 17.68
CA TYR A 27 -15.02 12.09 18.63
C TYR A 27 -15.27 10.89 19.54
N LYS A 28 -15.43 9.70 18.96
CA LYS A 28 -15.61 8.46 19.75
C LYS A 28 -14.45 8.21 20.72
N GLU A 29 -13.22 8.45 20.28
CA GLU A 29 -12.06 8.24 21.15
C GLU A 29 -11.98 9.28 22.26
N LYS A 30 -12.41 10.53 22.03
CA LYS A 30 -12.52 11.55 23.07
C LYS A 30 -13.53 11.16 24.16
N ASP A 31 -14.67 10.57 23.76
CA ASP A 31 -15.69 10.12 24.73
C ASP A 31 -15.15 8.96 25.58
N ILE A 32 -14.45 7.99 24.94
CA ILE A 32 -13.77 6.90 25.64
C ILE A 32 -12.70 7.44 26.61
N ASN A 33 -11.90 8.40 26.16
CA ASN A 33 -10.86 9.01 26.97
C ASN A 33 -11.42 9.78 28.18
N SER A 34 -12.54 10.50 28.00
CA SER A 34 -13.24 11.17 29.09
C SER A 34 -13.66 10.18 30.15
N ASN A 35 -14.25 9.03 29.76
CA ASN A 35 -14.63 7.98 30.71
C ASN A 35 -13.43 7.44 31.49
N TYR A 36 -12.26 7.25 30.85
CA TYR A 36 -11.04 6.86 31.55
C TYR A 36 -10.59 7.94 32.53
N GLN A 37 -10.71 9.22 32.18
CA GLN A 37 -10.36 10.32 33.10
C GLN A 37 -11.26 10.34 34.33
N ASP A 38 -12.57 10.13 34.14
CA ASP A 38 -13.54 10.10 35.22
C ASP A 38 -13.28 8.92 36.16
N LEU A 39 -13.02 7.73 35.62
CA LEU A 39 -12.66 6.53 36.40
C LEU A 39 -11.34 6.73 37.19
N ILE A 40 -10.36 7.44 36.61
CA ILE A 40 -9.09 7.70 37.30
C ILE A 40 -9.27 8.75 38.40
N ARG A 41 -10.20 9.70 38.26
CA ARG A 41 -10.49 10.72 39.26
C ARG A 41 -11.34 10.19 40.41
N ASP A 42 -12.14 9.17 40.17
CA ASP A 42 -12.96 8.56 41.21
C ASP A 42 -12.09 7.89 42.28
N ILE A 43 -12.10 8.43 43.48
CA ILE A 43 -11.34 7.94 44.62
C ILE A 43 -11.86 6.62 45.19
N THR A 44 -13.09 6.22 44.83
CA THR A 44 -13.71 4.94 45.25
C THR A 44 -13.24 3.76 44.40
N ILE A 45 -12.70 4.03 43.21
CA ILE A 45 -12.24 3.01 42.25
C ILE A 45 -10.74 2.77 42.44
N LYS A 46 -10.37 1.49 42.62
CA LYS A 46 -8.96 1.09 42.67
C LYS A 46 -8.31 1.32 41.29
N LYS A 47 -7.38 2.24 41.20
CA LYS A 47 -6.59 2.48 40.01
C LYS A 47 -5.73 1.25 39.70
N THR A 48 -5.94 0.66 38.53
CA THR A 48 -5.13 -0.45 38.05
C THR A 48 -4.16 0.03 36.98
N ASP A 49 -2.99 -0.59 36.88
CA ASP A 49 -2.01 -0.30 35.80
C ASP A 49 -2.67 -0.41 34.42
N LYS A 50 -3.57 -1.38 34.25
CA LYS A 50 -4.34 -1.55 33.02
C LYS A 50 -5.17 -0.31 32.66
N LEU A 51 -5.87 0.31 33.62
CA LEU A 51 -6.68 1.50 33.39
C LEU A 51 -5.81 2.68 32.92
N ILE A 52 -4.63 2.85 33.54
CA ILE A 52 -3.66 3.88 33.18
C ILE A 52 -3.11 3.63 31.76
N ASP A 53 -2.74 2.38 31.45
CA ASP A 53 -2.25 2.00 30.14
C ASP A 53 -3.29 2.22 29.04
N ASP A 54 -4.55 1.89 29.29
CA ASP A 54 -5.63 2.05 28.33
C ASP A 54 -5.90 3.55 28.08
N LYS A 55 -5.81 4.40 29.10
CA LYS A 55 -5.86 5.84 28.94
C LYS A 55 -4.70 6.38 28.09
N ILE A 56 -3.48 5.92 28.34
CA ILE A 56 -2.29 6.32 27.56
C ILE A 56 -2.45 5.91 26.08
N LYS A 57 -2.99 4.73 25.80
CA LYS A 57 -3.29 4.30 24.43
C LYS A 57 -4.33 5.21 23.77
N SER A 58 -5.40 5.54 24.48
CA SER A 58 -6.44 6.46 24.03
C SER A 58 -5.87 7.85 23.71
N ASP A 59 -5.03 8.42 24.58
CA ASP A 59 -4.35 9.69 24.33
C ASP A 59 -3.51 9.67 23.03
N LYS A 60 -2.80 8.58 22.78
CA LYS A 60 -2.04 8.38 21.53
C LYS A 60 -2.95 8.36 20.30
N ILE A 61 -4.10 7.68 20.38
CA ILE A 61 -5.09 7.63 19.31
C ILE A 61 -5.66 9.01 19.04
N ILE A 62 -6.06 9.75 20.08
CA ILE A 62 -6.55 11.13 19.97
C ILE A 62 -5.54 12.03 19.25
N ASN A 63 -4.27 12.01 19.68
CA ASN A 63 -3.24 12.83 19.07
C ASN A 63 -3.01 12.45 17.59
N LYS A 64 -3.00 11.17 17.28
CA LYS A 64 -2.90 10.68 15.90
C LYS A 64 -4.08 11.18 15.05
N TYR A 65 -5.31 11.09 15.55
CA TYR A 65 -6.49 11.48 14.76
C TYR A 65 -6.70 12.99 14.69
N LYS A 66 -6.23 13.78 15.66
CA LYS A 66 -6.15 15.24 15.51
C LYS A 66 -5.36 15.63 14.26
N LEU A 67 -4.17 15.05 14.08
CA LEU A 67 -3.33 15.29 12.90
C LEU A 67 -4.00 14.78 11.61
N LYS A 68 -4.62 13.60 11.66
CA LYS A 68 -5.34 13.04 10.50
C LYS A 68 -6.54 13.87 10.07
N VAL A 69 -7.27 14.49 11.00
CA VAL A 69 -8.39 15.38 10.66
C VAL A 69 -7.89 16.62 9.94
N ILE A 70 -6.76 17.21 10.37
CA ILE A 70 -6.14 18.36 9.69
C ILE A 70 -5.72 17.95 8.28
N GLU A 71 -5.02 16.82 8.13
CA GLU A 71 -4.61 16.28 6.83
C GLU A 71 -5.81 16.03 5.93
N ALA A 72 -6.84 15.34 6.43
CA ALA A 72 -8.06 15.04 5.68
C ALA A 72 -8.84 16.29 5.27
N SER A 73 -8.86 17.33 6.11
CA SER A 73 -9.48 18.63 5.79
C SER A 73 -8.73 19.31 4.63
N ASN A 74 -7.40 19.32 4.66
CA ASN A 74 -6.59 19.87 3.58
C ASN A 74 -6.79 19.09 2.25
N ILE A 75 -6.92 17.77 2.34
CA ILE A 75 -7.20 16.91 1.18
C ILE A 75 -8.60 17.24 0.61
N SER A 76 -9.62 17.30 1.46
CA SER A 76 -10.99 17.62 1.04
C SER A 76 -11.08 18.98 0.37
N SER A 77 -10.45 20.00 0.94
CA SER A 77 -10.41 21.36 0.36
C SER A 77 -9.68 21.41 -0.99
N LYS A 78 -8.66 20.57 -1.17
CA LYS A 78 -7.85 20.57 -2.39
C LYS A 78 -8.51 19.82 -3.55
N PHE A 79 -9.18 18.70 -3.29
CA PHE A 79 -9.62 17.76 -4.32
C PHE A 79 -11.15 17.73 -4.54
N ASN A 80 -11.92 18.57 -3.87
CA ASN A 80 -13.36 18.76 -4.09
C ASN A 80 -14.15 17.45 -4.30
N GLY A 81 -14.25 16.62 -3.26
CA GLY A 81 -15.11 15.45 -3.23
C GLY A 81 -14.45 14.14 -3.60
N SER A 82 -13.55 14.06 -4.60
CA SER A 82 -12.84 12.79 -4.90
C SER A 82 -11.51 12.98 -5.61
N VAL A 83 -10.59 12.03 -5.38
CA VAL A 83 -9.27 11.98 -6.04
C VAL A 83 -8.86 10.53 -6.32
N ASP A 84 -8.19 10.31 -7.47
CA ASP A 84 -7.56 9.03 -7.76
C ASP A 84 -6.27 8.91 -6.95
N VAL A 85 -6.20 7.91 -6.08
CA VAL A 85 -5.10 7.76 -5.09
C VAL A 85 -4.14 6.65 -5.42
N ALA A 86 -4.54 5.68 -6.25
CA ALA A 86 -3.68 4.62 -6.76
C ALA A 86 -4.20 4.08 -8.08
N THR A 87 -3.27 3.55 -8.88
CA THR A 87 -3.54 2.90 -10.16
C THR A 87 -2.73 1.62 -10.26
N ILE A 88 -3.31 0.57 -10.81
CA ILE A 88 -2.63 -0.68 -11.14
C ILE A 88 -3.01 -1.09 -12.55
N ALA A 89 -2.01 -1.30 -13.40
CA ALA A 89 -2.15 -1.96 -14.68
C ALA A 89 -1.77 -3.44 -14.54
N LEU A 90 -2.55 -4.32 -15.11
CA LEU A 90 -2.34 -5.75 -15.03
C LEU A 90 -2.68 -6.47 -16.33
N ILE A 91 -2.09 -7.65 -16.48
CA ILE A 91 -2.39 -8.59 -17.57
C ILE A 91 -2.94 -9.88 -16.95
N LYS A 92 -4.00 -10.39 -17.54
CA LYS A 92 -4.56 -11.71 -17.23
C LYS A 92 -4.22 -12.68 -18.34
N GLN A 93 -3.56 -13.81 -18.00
CA GLN A 93 -3.19 -14.84 -18.96
C GLN A 93 -3.31 -16.21 -18.31
N GLY A 94 -4.09 -17.09 -18.88
CA GLY A 94 -4.40 -18.39 -18.30
C GLY A 94 -5.04 -18.22 -16.91
N ASN A 95 -4.45 -18.83 -15.90
CA ASN A 95 -4.89 -18.74 -14.50
C ASN A 95 -4.06 -17.75 -13.66
N THR A 96 -3.26 -16.87 -14.30
CA THR A 96 -2.33 -15.94 -13.67
C THR A 96 -2.72 -14.48 -13.93
N VAL A 97 -2.64 -13.67 -12.91
CA VAL A 97 -2.72 -12.19 -12.97
C VAL A 97 -1.33 -11.62 -12.75
N TYR A 98 -0.84 -10.85 -13.70
CA TYR A 98 0.46 -10.17 -13.66
C TYR A 98 0.24 -8.70 -13.35
N PHE A 99 0.76 -8.23 -12.23
CA PHE A 99 0.80 -6.80 -11.89
C PHE A 99 1.99 -6.17 -12.60
N ILE A 100 1.72 -5.36 -13.63
CA ILE A 100 2.74 -4.83 -14.55
C ILE A 100 3.27 -3.49 -14.09
N GLU A 101 2.36 -2.55 -13.81
CA GLU A 101 2.71 -1.18 -13.47
C GLU A 101 1.83 -0.71 -12.30
N GLU A 102 2.42 0.08 -11.42
CA GLU A 102 1.77 0.57 -10.21
C GLU A 102 2.11 2.05 -9.99
N GLY A 103 1.08 2.84 -9.72
CA GLY A 103 1.22 4.25 -9.42
C GLY A 103 0.38 4.67 -8.22
N TYR A 104 0.79 5.75 -7.54
CA TYR A 104 0.01 6.35 -6.47
C TYR A 104 0.28 7.85 -6.39
N GLU A 105 -0.65 8.59 -5.79
CA GLU A 105 -0.47 10.02 -5.53
C GLU A 105 0.48 10.20 -4.33
N ASP A 106 1.67 10.72 -4.57
CA ASP A 106 2.74 10.85 -3.56
C ASP A 106 2.30 11.62 -2.30
N LYS A 107 1.49 12.67 -2.50
CA LYS A 107 0.97 13.49 -1.40
C LYS A 107 0.00 12.74 -0.49
N LEU A 108 -0.54 11.61 -0.95
CA LEU A 108 -1.48 10.75 -0.24
C LEU A 108 -0.88 9.40 0.14
N ARG A 109 0.43 9.28 0.13
CA ARG A 109 1.18 8.05 0.44
C ARG A 109 0.77 7.40 1.77
N ASN A 110 0.45 8.22 2.77
CA ASN A 110 0.07 7.75 4.12
C ASN A 110 -1.28 7.02 4.18
N ILE A 111 -2.04 7.00 3.08
CA ILE A 111 -3.35 6.32 2.99
C ILE A 111 -3.17 4.84 2.62
N TYR A 112 -1.97 4.41 2.19
CA TYR A 112 -1.69 3.03 1.76
C TYR A 112 -2.60 2.52 0.64
N SER A 113 -3.10 3.43 -0.20
CA SER A 113 -4.09 3.15 -1.24
C SER A 113 -3.66 2.06 -2.21
N LEU A 114 -2.39 2.05 -2.60
CA LEU A 114 -1.84 1.04 -3.53
C LEU A 114 -1.91 -0.39 -2.95
N SER A 115 -1.53 -0.54 -1.68
CA SER A 115 -1.60 -1.86 -1.00
C SER A 115 -3.04 -2.34 -0.85
N ILE A 116 -3.96 -1.41 -0.54
CA ILE A 116 -5.39 -1.72 -0.43
C ILE A 116 -5.94 -2.13 -1.80
N LEU A 117 -5.66 -1.36 -2.86
CA LEU A 117 -6.11 -1.67 -4.23
C LEU A 117 -5.59 -3.05 -4.66
N LYS A 118 -4.31 -3.32 -4.46
CA LYS A 118 -3.70 -4.62 -4.78
C LYS A 118 -4.40 -5.78 -4.08
N TRP A 119 -4.66 -5.63 -2.77
CA TRP A 119 -5.34 -6.64 -1.99
C TRP A 119 -6.78 -6.88 -2.46
N GLU A 120 -7.53 -5.81 -2.76
CA GLU A 120 -8.89 -5.94 -3.30
C GLU A 120 -8.90 -6.63 -4.68
N LEU A 121 -7.91 -6.33 -5.54
CA LEU A 121 -7.78 -6.99 -6.83
C LEU A 121 -7.42 -8.47 -6.69
N ILE A 122 -6.53 -8.83 -5.78
CA ILE A 122 -6.22 -10.24 -5.49
C ILE A 122 -7.49 -10.98 -5.04
N LYS A 123 -8.27 -10.42 -4.10
CA LYS A 123 -9.52 -11.02 -3.64
C LYS A 123 -10.56 -11.15 -4.76
N LYS A 124 -10.67 -10.11 -5.60
CA LYS A 124 -11.58 -10.10 -6.76
C LYS A 124 -11.24 -11.22 -7.71
N PHE A 125 -9.99 -11.28 -8.18
CA PHE A 125 -9.57 -12.27 -9.17
C PHE A 125 -9.52 -13.69 -8.62
N TYR A 126 -9.21 -13.87 -7.34
CA TYR A 126 -9.33 -15.17 -6.70
C TYR A 126 -10.78 -15.71 -6.77
N LYS A 127 -11.78 -14.85 -6.56
CA LYS A 127 -13.19 -15.20 -6.72
C LYS A 127 -13.58 -15.49 -8.17
N GLU A 128 -12.87 -14.90 -9.14
CA GLU A 128 -13.03 -15.14 -10.57
C GLU A 128 -12.33 -16.44 -11.05
N GLY A 129 -11.60 -17.15 -10.15
CA GLY A 129 -10.95 -18.42 -10.44
C GLY A 129 -9.46 -18.32 -10.78
N TYR A 130 -8.84 -17.14 -10.71
CA TYR A 130 -7.39 -17.01 -10.85
C TYR A 130 -6.68 -17.55 -9.61
N THR A 131 -5.63 -18.33 -9.82
CA THR A 131 -4.90 -19.02 -8.73
C THR A 131 -3.50 -18.46 -8.50
N ASN A 132 -2.94 -17.75 -9.49
CA ASN A 132 -1.60 -17.21 -9.42
C ASN A 132 -1.61 -15.68 -9.56
N PHE A 133 -0.81 -15.02 -8.72
CA PHE A 133 -0.68 -13.56 -8.70
C PHE A 133 0.81 -13.19 -8.75
N ASN A 134 1.27 -12.72 -9.91
CA ASN A 134 2.64 -12.28 -10.09
C ASN A 134 2.76 -10.79 -9.72
N LEU A 135 3.44 -10.49 -8.62
CA LEU A 135 3.63 -9.14 -8.11
C LEU A 135 4.81 -8.39 -8.78
N GLY A 136 5.39 -8.98 -9.84
CA GLY A 136 6.53 -8.41 -10.55
C GLY A 136 7.86 -8.62 -9.81
N PHE A 137 8.90 -7.95 -10.29
CA PHE A 137 10.28 -8.15 -9.81
C PHE A 137 10.53 -7.54 -8.43
N ILE A 138 11.41 -8.20 -7.68
CA ILE A 138 12.00 -7.69 -6.44
C ILE A 138 13.47 -7.39 -6.72
N PRO A 139 13.97 -6.17 -6.37
CA PRO A 139 15.38 -5.85 -6.52
C PRO A 139 16.23 -6.73 -5.59
N LEU A 140 17.33 -7.28 -6.11
CA LEU A 140 18.28 -8.09 -5.32
C LEU A 140 19.05 -7.23 -4.31
N ASN A 141 19.31 -5.96 -4.63
CA ASN A 141 20.04 -5.06 -3.74
C ASN A 141 19.11 -4.32 -2.77
N ILE A 142 18.75 -5.00 -1.67
CA ILE A 142 17.88 -4.47 -0.61
C ILE A 142 18.59 -3.40 0.25
N LYS A 143 19.93 -3.33 0.21
CA LYS A 143 20.71 -2.35 0.98
C LYS A 143 20.53 -0.93 0.46
N ASP A 144 20.18 -0.77 -0.81
CA ASP A 144 19.87 0.54 -1.38
C ASP A 144 18.49 1.02 -0.89
N SER A 145 18.46 2.17 -0.23
CA SER A 145 17.24 2.78 0.32
C SER A 145 16.16 3.01 -0.75
N LYS A 146 16.55 3.26 -2.00
CA LYS A 146 15.65 3.44 -3.15
C LYS A 146 14.76 2.22 -3.40
N TYR A 147 15.31 1.03 -3.23
CA TYR A 147 14.60 -0.23 -3.53
C TYR A 147 13.91 -0.85 -2.31
N LYS A 148 14.25 -0.39 -1.11
CA LYS A 148 13.68 -0.92 0.14
C LYS A 148 12.15 -0.80 0.19
N GLY A 149 11.60 0.31 -0.30
CA GLY A 149 10.15 0.53 -0.34
C GLY A 149 9.44 -0.46 -1.26
N ILE A 150 10.00 -0.72 -2.44
CA ILE A 150 9.46 -1.69 -3.41
C ILE A 150 9.49 -3.10 -2.83
N TYR A 151 10.61 -3.49 -2.22
CA TYR A 151 10.74 -4.78 -1.55
C TYR A 151 9.68 -4.96 -0.46
N LEU A 152 9.60 -4.01 0.48
CA LEU A 152 8.66 -4.09 1.61
C LEU A 152 7.20 -4.12 1.14
N SER A 153 6.84 -3.38 0.08
CA SER A 153 5.48 -3.37 -0.47
C SER A 153 5.04 -4.73 -1.02
N LYS A 154 5.98 -5.54 -1.51
CA LYS A 154 5.70 -6.87 -2.07
C LYS A 154 5.77 -7.97 -1.02
N ILE A 155 6.78 -7.93 -0.15
CA ILE A 155 6.94 -8.92 0.93
C ILE A 155 5.76 -8.90 1.91
N GLY A 156 5.12 -7.76 2.11
CA GLY A 156 3.91 -7.64 2.94
C GLY A 156 2.75 -8.56 2.52
N PHE A 157 2.76 -9.07 1.28
CA PHE A 157 1.80 -10.08 0.79
C PHE A 157 2.28 -11.53 0.98
N SER A 158 3.43 -11.75 1.62
CA SER A 158 4.04 -13.08 1.85
C SER A 158 4.18 -13.91 0.58
N PRO A 159 4.74 -13.36 -0.52
CA PRO A 159 4.85 -14.07 -1.79
C PRO A 159 5.91 -15.19 -1.73
N ARG A 160 5.78 -16.17 -2.62
CA ARG A 160 6.89 -17.04 -2.96
C ARG A 160 7.86 -16.28 -3.86
N ILE A 161 9.15 -16.31 -3.54
CA ILE A 161 10.19 -15.64 -4.31
C ILE A 161 10.86 -16.70 -5.21
N TYR A 162 10.95 -16.38 -6.51
CA TYR A 162 11.66 -17.19 -7.48
C TYR A 162 12.84 -16.38 -8.01
N GLU A 163 14.02 -16.98 -7.98
CA GLU A 163 15.21 -16.43 -8.60
C GLU A 163 15.32 -17.01 -10.03
N TYR A 164 15.38 -16.12 -11.00
CA TYR A 164 15.60 -16.52 -12.40
C TYR A 164 17.10 -16.55 -12.67
N SER A 165 17.54 -17.51 -13.49
CA SER A 165 18.94 -17.68 -13.86
C SER A 165 19.56 -16.51 -14.63
N GLY A 166 18.77 -15.46 -14.90
CA GLY A 166 19.21 -14.28 -15.64
C GLY A 166 19.05 -14.41 -17.15
N ASN A 167 19.48 -13.40 -17.87
CA ASN A 167 19.48 -13.38 -19.32
C ASN A 167 20.83 -13.88 -19.81
N TYR A 168 20.82 -14.78 -20.79
CA TYR A 168 22.01 -15.30 -21.43
C TYR A 168 22.00 -14.92 -22.90
N ASP A 169 23.11 -14.40 -23.40
CA ASP A 169 23.28 -14.10 -24.81
C ASP A 169 23.79 -15.37 -25.56
N LEU A 170 23.03 -15.83 -26.54
CA LEU A 170 23.52 -16.84 -27.47
C LEU A 170 24.41 -16.15 -28.53
N VAL A 171 25.72 -16.28 -28.37
CA VAL A 171 26.70 -15.66 -29.28
C VAL A 171 26.79 -16.46 -30.56
N ILE A 172 26.05 -16.06 -31.60
CA ILE A 172 26.09 -16.68 -32.93
C ILE A 172 27.37 -16.30 -33.69
N ASN A 173 27.78 -15.03 -33.60
CA ASN A 173 29.01 -14.53 -34.22
C ASN A 173 29.82 -13.72 -33.20
N LYS A 174 30.98 -14.28 -32.79
CA LYS A 174 31.85 -13.67 -31.77
C LYS A 174 32.41 -12.30 -32.18
N ILE A 175 32.69 -12.06 -33.47
CA ILE A 175 33.26 -10.80 -33.93
C ILE A 175 32.20 -9.68 -33.80
N ILE A 176 31.01 -9.93 -34.32
CA ILE A 176 29.90 -8.99 -34.24
C ILE A 176 29.50 -8.73 -32.78
N TYR A 177 29.41 -9.78 -31.97
CA TYR A 177 29.09 -9.67 -30.55
C TYR A 177 30.09 -8.80 -29.79
N ASN A 178 31.41 -9.02 -30.01
CA ASN A 178 32.48 -8.24 -29.39
C ASN A 178 32.48 -6.76 -29.82
N VAL A 179 32.10 -6.47 -31.05
CA VAL A 179 31.95 -5.09 -31.52
C VAL A 179 30.74 -4.45 -30.85
N LEU A 180 29.57 -5.09 -30.87
CA LEU A 180 28.33 -4.55 -30.28
C LEU A 180 28.43 -4.42 -28.75
N SER A 181 29.09 -5.34 -28.07
CA SER A 181 29.29 -5.28 -26.60
C SER A 181 30.19 -4.14 -26.16
N LYS A 182 31.13 -3.69 -27.02
CA LYS A 182 31.94 -2.47 -26.76
C LYS A 182 31.13 -1.20 -26.89
N PHE A 183 30.09 -1.19 -27.71
CA PHE A 183 29.15 -0.08 -27.85
C PHE A 183 27.97 -0.21 -26.86
N LYS A 184 28.22 -0.75 -25.66
CA LYS A 184 27.17 -0.92 -24.62
C LYS A 184 26.14 0.20 -24.73
N ILE A 185 25.05 -0.09 -25.42
CA ILE A 185 23.78 0.61 -25.20
C ILE A 185 23.25 0.05 -23.88
N THR A 186 23.72 0.62 -22.80
CA THR A 186 23.12 0.40 -21.46
C THR A 186 21.71 0.98 -21.53
N LYS A 187 20.73 0.10 -21.63
CA LYS A 187 19.36 0.44 -21.28
C LYS A 187 19.18 0.40 -19.77
#